data_8449a4e11018b057c92e99f8ca4afee7
#
_entry.id   8449a4e11018b057c92e99f8ca4afee7
#
_cell.length_a   1.000
_cell.length_b   1.000
_cell.length_c   1.000
_cell.angle_alpha   90.00
_cell.angle_beta   90.00
_cell.angle_gamma   90.00
#
_symmetry.space_group_name_H-M   'P 1'
#
loop_
_entity.id
_entity.type
_entity.pdbx_description
1 polymer ?
#
loop_
_entity_poly.entity_id
_entity_poly.type
_entity_poly.pdbx_seq_one_letter_code
_entity_poly.pdbx_strand_id
1 'polypeptide(L)'
;MNQEIYDLIFKRIQDLGYDCFPFLPKEGTAYPFVVLGEVDLKPKATKSFSLGQASIFIHIWTKKESRKECETMCQKISLACHKFTSPHVWILLDGYTRVLADNSTNDTLWHGVLNLTYKFY
;
A
#
# COMPACT_ATOMS: atom_id res chain seq x y z
N MET A 1 10.08 -2.02 -13.72
CA MET A 1 10.35 -1.92 -12.26
C MET A 1 9.19 -1.31 -11.49
N ASN A 2 8.57 -0.27 -12.01
CA ASN A 2 7.37 0.30 -11.36
C ASN A 2 6.26 -0.74 -11.25
N GLN A 3 5.95 -1.44 -12.34
CA GLN A 3 4.93 -2.48 -12.35
C GLN A 3 5.33 -3.67 -11.46
N GLU A 4 6.60 -3.97 -11.38
CA GLU A 4 7.11 -5.08 -10.57
C GLU A 4 6.75 -4.92 -9.10
N ILE A 5 7.11 -3.78 -8.48
CA ILE A 5 6.81 -3.57 -7.06
C ILE A 5 5.30 -3.46 -6.83
N TYR A 6 4.59 -2.84 -7.77
CA TYR A 6 3.14 -2.75 -7.71
C TYR A 6 2.51 -4.15 -7.63
N ASP A 7 2.88 -5.03 -8.54
CA ASP A 7 2.33 -6.38 -8.60
C ASP A 7 2.69 -7.21 -7.36
N LEU A 8 3.91 -7.07 -6.88
CA LEU A 8 4.37 -7.78 -5.68
C LEU A 8 3.54 -7.39 -4.45
N ILE A 9 3.33 -6.09 -4.26
CA ILE A 9 2.55 -5.60 -3.11
C ILE A 9 1.08 -5.97 -3.27
N PHE A 10 0.52 -5.83 -4.47
CA PHE A 10 -0.87 -6.16 -4.74
C PHE A 10 -1.17 -7.62 -4.36
N LYS A 11 -0.33 -8.53 -4.85
CA LYS A 11 -0.49 -9.95 -4.54
C LYS A 11 -0.30 -10.23 -3.05
N ARG A 12 0.66 -9.60 -2.40
CA ARG A 12 0.90 -9.80 -0.97
C ARG A 12 -0.31 -9.38 -0.14
N ILE A 13 -0.95 -8.28 -0.50
CA ILE A 13 -2.17 -7.80 0.17
C ILE A 13 -3.31 -8.80 -0.04
N GLN A 14 -3.47 -9.32 -1.25
CA GLN A 14 -4.48 -10.35 -1.51
C GLN A 14 -4.21 -11.62 -0.72
N ASP A 15 -2.96 -12.02 -0.59
CA ASP A 15 -2.58 -13.20 0.18
C ASP A 15 -2.88 -13.05 1.68
N LEU A 16 -2.95 -11.82 2.18
CA LEU A 16 -3.38 -11.55 3.55
C LEU A 16 -4.89 -11.69 3.74
N GLY A 17 -5.63 -11.86 2.65
CA GLY A 17 -7.08 -12.01 2.68
C GLY A 17 -7.85 -10.71 2.51
N TYR A 18 -7.20 -9.63 2.13
CA TYR A 18 -7.86 -8.34 1.92
C TYR A 18 -8.24 -8.12 0.47
N ASP A 19 -9.40 -7.51 0.25
CA ASP A 19 -9.81 -7.08 -1.08
C ASP A 19 -8.96 -5.88 -1.49
N CYS A 20 -8.25 -6.00 -2.60
CA CYS A 20 -7.36 -4.98 -3.10
C CYS A 20 -7.77 -4.55 -4.51
N PHE A 21 -7.80 -3.23 -4.73
CA PHE A 21 -8.24 -2.66 -6.00
C PHE A 21 -7.17 -1.71 -6.54
N PRO A 22 -7.04 -1.61 -7.87
CA PRO A 22 -6.07 -0.69 -8.48
C PRO A 22 -6.54 0.77 -8.49
N PHE A 23 -7.81 1.01 -8.22
CA PHE A 23 -8.42 2.33 -8.11
C PHE A 23 -9.65 2.23 -7.23
N LEU A 24 -10.23 3.36 -6.85
CA LEU A 24 -11.38 3.36 -5.97
C LEU A 24 -12.52 2.53 -6.57
N PRO A 25 -13.01 1.50 -5.84
CA PRO A 25 -14.06 0.65 -6.38
C PRO A 25 -15.39 1.39 -6.46
N LYS A 26 -16.33 0.82 -7.19
CA LYS A 26 -17.66 1.40 -7.35
C LYS A 26 -18.39 1.50 -6.01
N GLU A 27 -19.31 2.43 -5.92
CA GLU A 27 -20.18 2.58 -4.75
C GLU A 27 -20.91 1.27 -4.45
N GLY A 28 -21.06 0.96 -3.16
CA GLY A 28 -21.67 -0.29 -2.73
C GLY A 28 -20.69 -1.43 -2.48
N THR A 29 -19.41 -1.22 -2.77
CA THR A 29 -18.38 -2.23 -2.47
C THR A 29 -18.25 -2.38 -0.95
N ALA A 30 -18.19 -3.63 -0.49
CA ALA A 30 -18.12 -3.94 0.93
C ALA A 30 -16.80 -3.48 1.56
N TYR A 31 -16.89 -2.94 2.77
CA TYR A 31 -15.71 -2.62 3.58
C TYR A 31 -15.32 -3.82 4.44
N PRO A 32 -14.06 -3.95 4.82
CA PRO A 32 -12.94 -3.09 4.46
C PRO A 32 -12.41 -3.41 3.06
N PHE A 33 -11.73 -2.45 2.46
CA PHE A 33 -10.98 -2.73 1.22
C PHE A 33 -9.72 -1.87 1.15
N VAL A 34 -8.83 -2.28 0.27
CA VAL A 34 -7.53 -1.64 0.07
C VAL A 34 -7.45 -1.15 -1.38
N VAL A 35 -6.96 0.06 -1.55
CA VAL A 35 -6.66 0.60 -2.88
C VAL A 35 -5.17 0.87 -2.98
N LEU A 36 -4.54 0.28 -3.98
CA LEU A 36 -3.13 0.52 -4.23
C LEU A 36 -3.00 1.78 -5.07
N GLY A 37 -2.33 2.77 -4.51
CA GLY A 37 -2.20 4.10 -5.12
C GLY A 37 -0.99 4.23 -6.03
N GLU A 38 -0.47 5.46 -6.12
CA GLU A 38 0.65 5.75 -7.00
C GLU A 38 1.95 5.15 -6.50
N VAL A 39 2.81 4.81 -7.46
CA VAL A 39 4.18 4.36 -7.21
C VAL A 39 5.13 5.37 -7.84
N ASP A 40 5.99 5.94 -7.02
CA ASP A 40 7.06 6.84 -7.47
C ASP A 40 8.37 6.07 -7.46
N LEU A 41 9.05 6.07 -8.59
CA LEU A 41 10.31 5.36 -8.74
C LEU A 41 11.43 6.38 -9.02
N LYS A 42 12.46 6.34 -8.19
CA LYS A 42 13.66 7.18 -8.36
C LYS A 42 14.86 6.29 -8.62
N PRO A 43 15.17 6.01 -9.89
CA PRO A 43 16.40 5.27 -10.20
C PRO A 43 17.60 6.11 -9.79
N LYS A 44 18.61 5.47 -9.24
CA LYS A 44 19.84 6.13 -8.87
C LYS A 44 20.63 6.41 -10.16
N ALA A 45 21.17 7.63 -10.30
CA ALA A 45 21.93 8.03 -11.49
C ALA A 45 23.29 7.33 -11.48
N THR A 46 23.32 6.07 -11.85
CA THR A 46 24.53 5.26 -11.99
C THR A 46 24.51 4.57 -13.35
N LYS A 47 25.59 3.89 -13.68
CA LYS A 47 25.66 3.07 -14.89
C LYS A 47 24.71 1.87 -14.83
N SER A 48 24.25 1.52 -13.67
CA SER A 48 23.29 0.43 -13.46
C SER A 48 21.91 1.01 -13.20
N PHE A 49 20.93 0.63 -14.01
CA PHE A 49 19.53 1.02 -13.83
C PHE A 49 18.78 0.18 -12.79
N SER A 50 19.48 -0.76 -12.14
CA SER A 50 18.88 -1.66 -11.20
C SER A 50 19.01 -1.23 -9.73
N LEU A 51 19.35 0.05 -9.49
CA LEU A 51 19.44 0.62 -8.15
C LEU A 51 18.53 1.83 -8.05
N GLY A 52 17.96 2.02 -6.86
CA GLY A 52 17.17 3.22 -6.62
C GLY A 52 16.25 3.09 -5.43
N GLN A 53 15.27 3.98 -5.38
CA GLN A 53 14.23 4.00 -4.37
C GLN A 53 12.86 4.01 -5.02
N ALA A 54 11.90 3.38 -4.36
CA ALA A 54 10.50 3.39 -4.76
C ALA A 54 9.65 3.77 -3.55
N SER A 55 8.63 4.57 -3.80
CA SER A 55 7.66 4.96 -2.77
C SER A 55 6.27 4.62 -3.28
N ILE A 56 5.46 3.96 -2.47
CA ILE A 56 4.12 3.57 -2.85
C ILE A 56 3.13 3.98 -1.76
N PHE A 57 1.97 4.47 -2.20
CA PHE A 57 0.86 4.80 -1.31
C PHE A 57 -0.19 3.71 -1.36
N ILE A 58 -0.62 3.28 -0.20
CA ILE A 58 -1.66 2.27 -0.03
C ILE A 58 -2.76 2.90 0.81
N HIS A 59 -3.99 2.83 0.31
CA HIS A 59 -5.15 3.40 0.98
C HIS A 59 -6.05 2.29 1.50
N ILE A 60 -6.52 2.45 2.72
CA ILE A 60 -7.37 1.46 3.38
C ILE A 60 -8.60 2.18 3.90
N TRP A 61 -9.79 1.65 3.58
CA TRP A 61 -11.05 2.19 4.11
C TRP A 61 -11.76 1.15 4.95
N THR A 62 -12.16 1.57 6.14
CA THR A 62 -12.96 0.75 7.04
C THR A 62 -14.19 1.53 7.51
N LYS A 63 -15.15 0.81 8.05
CA LYS A 63 -16.39 1.39 8.56
C LYS A 63 -16.12 2.27 9.78
N LYS A 64 -17.08 3.15 10.10
CA LYS A 64 -17.06 4.06 11.22
C LYS A 64 -16.65 3.39 12.55
N GLU A 65 -17.16 2.18 12.80
CA GLU A 65 -16.92 1.44 14.02
C GLU A 65 -15.56 0.74 14.08
N SER A 66 -14.83 0.78 12.98
CA SER A 66 -13.65 -0.09 12.77
C SER A 66 -12.34 0.67 12.61
N ARG A 67 -12.13 1.73 13.41
CA ARG A 67 -10.85 2.47 13.37
C ARG A 67 -9.67 1.56 13.72
N LYS A 68 -9.85 0.73 14.73
CA LYS A 68 -8.81 -0.21 15.15
C LYS A 68 -8.49 -1.21 14.05
N GLU A 69 -9.48 -1.66 13.32
CA GLU A 69 -9.28 -2.55 12.17
C GLU A 69 -8.43 -1.88 11.10
N CYS A 70 -8.69 -0.60 10.83
CA CYS A 70 -7.93 0.18 9.86
C CYS A 70 -6.44 0.22 10.25
N GLU A 71 -6.16 0.53 11.51
CA GLU A 71 -4.79 0.56 12.02
C GLU A 71 -4.13 -0.82 11.95
N THR A 72 -4.88 -1.87 12.34
CA THR A 72 -4.38 -3.24 12.29
C THR A 72 -4.04 -3.67 10.87
N MET A 73 -4.88 -3.31 9.89
CA MET A 73 -4.61 -3.61 8.49
C MET A 73 -3.34 -2.91 8.00
N CYS A 74 -3.17 -1.64 8.36
CA CYS A 74 -1.95 -0.90 8.03
C CYS A 74 -0.71 -1.60 8.57
N GLN A 75 -0.76 -2.04 9.82
CA GLN A 75 0.37 -2.74 10.45
C GLN A 75 0.66 -4.07 9.77
N LYS A 76 -0.37 -4.87 9.51
CA LYS A 76 -0.21 -6.18 8.87
C LYS A 76 0.37 -6.05 7.46
N ILE A 77 -0.10 -5.09 6.70
CA ILE A 77 0.40 -4.85 5.35
C ILE A 77 1.86 -4.41 5.41
N SER A 78 2.19 -3.48 6.29
CA SER A 78 3.56 -3.01 6.45
C SER A 78 4.53 -4.14 6.81
N LEU A 79 4.14 -5.00 7.76
CA LEU A 79 4.97 -6.13 8.16
C LEU A 79 5.12 -7.15 7.03
N ALA A 80 4.05 -7.44 6.30
CA ALA A 80 4.07 -8.41 5.21
C ALA A 80 4.89 -7.92 4.01
N CYS A 81 4.98 -6.61 3.83
CA CYS A 81 5.61 -5.99 2.66
C CYS A 81 7.00 -5.42 2.96
N HIS A 82 7.70 -5.94 3.96
CA HIS A 82 9.02 -5.39 4.33
C HIS A 82 10.14 -5.82 3.36
N LYS A 83 9.94 -6.89 2.61
CA LYS A 83 10.96 -7.37 1.66
C LYS A 83 10.33 -8.20 0.55
N PHE A 84 10.84 -8.01 -0.66
CA PHE A 84 10.52 -8.85 -1.81
C PHE A 84 11.80 -9.20 -2.55
N THR A 85 11.84 -10.38 -3.16
CA THR A 85 13.03 -10.87 -3.84
C THR A 85 12.62 -11.52 -5.16
N SER A 86 12.32 -10.74 -6.19
CA SER A 86 12.08 -11.24 -7.54
C SER A 86 11.50 -10.13 -8.42
N PRO A 87 12.07 -9.89 -9.60
CA PRO A 87 13.44 -10.22 -9.99
C PRO A 87 14.48 -9.37 -9.27
N HIS A 88 14.08 -8.19 -8.77
CA HIS A 88 14.92 -7.32 -7.96
C HIS A 88 14.74 -7.63 -6.47
N VAL A 89 15.66 -7.16 -5.66
CA VAL A 89 15.51 -7.18 -4.21
C VAL A 89 14.95 -5.83 -3.77
N TRP A 90 13.85 -5.87 -3.04
CA TRP A 90 13.17 -4.68 -2.52
C TRP A 90 13.18 -4.74 -1.00
N ILE A 91 13.80 -3.77 -0.37
CA ILE A 91 13.91 -3.72 1.09
C ILE A 91 13.27 -2.45 1.59
N LEU A 92 12.32 -2.59 2.50
CA LEU A 92 11.62 -1.47 3.11
C LEU A 92 12.60 -0.64 3.96
N LEU A 93 12.71 0.64 3.64
CA LEU A 93 13.53 1.60 4.37
C LEU A 93 12.72 2.33 5.42
N ASP A 94 11.48 2.68 5.08
CA ASP A 94 10.64 3.51 5.91
C ASP A 94 9.17 3.21 5.63
N GLY A 95 8.38 3.19 6.69
CA GLY A 95 6.93 3.03 6.61
C GLY A 95 6.26 4.15 7.38
N TYR A 96 5.32 4.83 6.74
CA TYR A 96 4.56 5.93 7.32
C TYR A 96 3.09 5.57 7.32
N THR A 97 2.43 5.69 8.46
CA THR A 97 1.02 5.37 8.60
C THR A 97 0.25 6.56 9.13
N ARG A 98 -0.89 6.83 8.50
CA ARG A 98 -1.79 7.90 8.90
C ARG A 98 -3.22 7.38 8.84
N VAL A 99 -3.98 7.58 9.91
CA VAL A 99 -5.39 7.19 9.96
C VAL A 99 -6.21 8.43 10.24
N LEU A 100 -7.17 8.71 9.37
CA LEU A 100 -8.01 9.91 9.48
C LEU A 100 -9.47 9.56 9.18
N ALA A 101 -10.36 10.37 9.73
CA ALA A 101 -11.78 10.25 9.44
C ALA A 101 -12.08 10.80 8.05
N ASP A 102 -12.87 10.08 7.30
CA ASP A 102 -13.30 10.48 5.96
C ASP A 102 -14.82 10.67 5.97
N ASN A 103 -15.25 11.92 5.80
CA ASN A 103 -16.67 12.30 5.79
C ASN A 103 -17.16 12.64 4.38
N SER A 104 -16.43 12.22 3.35
CA SER A 104 -16.78 12.53 1.96
C SER A 104 -17.99 11.74 1.46
N THR A 105 -18.40 10.71 2.19
CA THR A 105 -19.60 9.92 1.90
C THR A 105 -20.68 10.22 2.93
N ASN A 106 -21.89 9.66 2.73
CA ASN A 106 -22.98 9.80 3.69
C ASN A 106 -22.62 9.19 5.06
N ASP A 107 -21.79 8.17 5.06
CA ASP A 107 -21.30 7.53 6.27
C ASP A 107 -19.87 7.97 6.53
N THR A 108 -19.54 8.18 7.81
CA THR A 108 -18.16 8.43 8.21
C THR A 108 -17.38 7.14 8.06
N LEU A 109 -16.21 7.23 7.42
CA LEU A 109 -15.29 6.11 7.24
C LEU A 109 -13.95 6.44 7.88
N TRP A 110 -13.16 5.42 8.14
CA TRP A 110 -11.75 5.61 8.49
C TRP A 110 -10.92 5.34 7.27
N HIS A 111 -10.03 6.26 6.97
CA HIS A 111 -9.12 6.20 5.84
C HIS A 111 -7.70 6.07 6.36
N GLY A 112 -7.12 4.90 6.17
CA GLY A 112 -5.72 4.65 6.46
C GLY A 112 -4.87 4.97 5.23
N VAL A 113 -3.80 5.72 5.42
CA VAL A 113 -2.83 5.99 4.37
C VAL A 113 -1.51 5.38 4.82
N LEU A 114 -1.01 4.44 4.07
CA LEU A 114 0.27 3.79 4.32
C LEU A 114 1.21 4.15 3.18
N ASN A 115 2.33 4.77 3.52
CA ASN A 115 3.37 5.06 2.54
C ASN A 115 4.59 4.20 2.84
N LEU A 116 4.96 3.37 1.89
CA LEU A 116 6.12 2.48 2.00
C LEU A 116 7.21 2.94 1.05
N THR A 117 8.40 3.13 1.58
CA THR A 117 9.56 3.53 0.79
C THR A 117 10.59 2.41 0.82
N TYR A 118 11.00 1.98 -0.37
CA TYR A 118 11.92 0.87 -0.56
C TYR A 118 13.21 1.34 -1.21
N LYS A 119 14.30 0.65 -0.89
CA LYS A 119 15.45 0.60 -1.79
C LYS A 119 15.36 -0.67 -2.61
N PHE A 120 15.83 -0.61 -3.85
CA PHE A 120 15.86 -1.81 -4.69
C PHE A 120 17.21 -1.94 -5.40
N TYR A 121 17.56 -3.15 -5.71
CA TYR A 121 18.78 -3.46 -6.45
C TYR A 121 18.68 -4.82 -7.13
#